data_b443aa8161abae6ffbd56cdac9597fce
#
_entry.id   b443aa8161abae6ffbd56cdac9597fce
#
_cell.length_a   1.000
_cell.length_b   1.000
_cell.length_c   1.000
_cell.angle_alpha   90.00
_cell.angle_beta   90.00
_cell.angle_gamma   90.00
#
_symmetry.space_group_name_H-M   'P 1'
#
loop_
_entity.id
_entity.type
_entity.pdbx_description
1 polymer ?
#
loop_
_entity_poly.entity_id
_entity_poly.type
_entity_poly.pdbx_seq_one_letter_code
_entity_poly.pdbx_strand_id
1 'polypeptide(L)'
;MTFRPNSLVRTLAMAFAAVMSLAACSPLGALNAVIPSGSYAINADVAYGPLARQRLDIYRPSSAAPAAGWPVVVFFYGGSWNRGEKADYKFAGEALASRGVLTLVADYRLYPEVRYPDFLKDSALALGYGFKEAARLGGDPKRVFVMGHSAGGYNAAMLALDARWLGDIGRKPSELAGFIGLAGPYEFLPMTNPDAQPVFFHPNYPPNTQPVEFANDMAPRTFLGAAVKDSLIDPQRNSVALAAKLQAAGVPVTIKLYERVNHMTLVASLARPLRFLAPTLDDVVAFIDAAPGAVVPVAR
;
A
#
# COMPACT_ATOMS: atom_id res chain seq x y z
N MET A 1 -3.68 55.07 -26.40
CA MET A 1 -2.53 54.17 -26.65
C MET A 1 -2.79 52.87 -25.93
N THR A 2 -3.21 51.83 -26.66
CA THR A 2 -3.46 50.50 -26.11
C THR A 2 -2.17 49.68 -26.20
N PHE A 3 -1.55 49.42 -25.06
CA PHE A 3 -0.37 48.57 -24.97
C PHE A 3 -0.75 47.12 -25.31
N ARG A 4 -0.31 46.58 -26.45
CA ARG A 4 -0.38 45.14 -26.75
C ARG A 4 0.88 44.48 -26.18
N PRO A 5 0.76 43.56 -25.21
CA PRO A 5 1.94 42.88 -24.71
C PRO A 5 2.57 42.00 -25.79
N ASN A 6 3.89 42.03 -25.89
CA ASN A 6 4.69 41.23 -26.81
C ASN A 6 4.45 39.72 -26.62
N SER A 7 4.57 38.95 -27.72
CA SER A 7 4.40 37.49 -27.71
C SER A 7 5.24 36.81 -26.64
N LEU A 8 6.44 37.30 -26.37
CA LEU A 8 7.33 36.78 -25.31
C LEU A 8 6.74 36.92 -23.90
N VAL A 9 6.07 38.05 -23.61
CA VAL A 9 5.40 38.30 -22.34
C VAL A 9 4.19 37.37 -22.15
N ARG A 10 3.48 37.07 -23.24
CA ARG A 10 2.36 36.09 -23.22
C ARG A 10 2.85 34.66 -23.02
N THR A 11 3.95 34.26 -23.65
CA THR A 11 4.55 32.93 -23.48
C THR A 11 5.09 32.75 -22.06
N LEU A 12 5.78 33.78 -21.52
CA LEU A 12 6.27 33.78 -20.14
C LEU A 12 5.10 33.74 -19.11
N ALA A 13 4.03 34.50 -19.36
CA ALA A 13 2.82 34.46 -18.48
C ALA A 13 2.09 33.11 -18.52
N MET A 14 2.02 32.49 -19.72
CA MET A 14 1.42 31.13 -19.83
C MET A 14 2.30 30.06 -19.19
N ALA A 15 3.64 30.17 -19.36
CA ALA A 15 4.56 29.26 -18.66
C ALA A 15 4.52 29.44 -17.14
N PHE A 16 4.43 30.69 -16.66
CA PHE A 16 4.29 30.99 -15.23
C PHE A 16 2.92 30.52 -14.66
N ALA A 17 1.84 30.68 -15.41
CA ALA A 17 0.51 30.16 -15.03
C ALA A 17 0.49 28.63 -15.03
N ALA A 18 1.17 27.96 -15.96
CA ALA A 18 1.32 26.51 -15.97
C ALA A 18 2.16 26.00 -14.78
N VAL A 19 3.23 26.70 -14.40
CA VAL A 19 4.05 26.39 -13.23
C VAL A 19 3.26 26.64 -11.92
N MET A 20 2.46 27.70 -11.85
CA MET A 20 1.62 28.00 -10.69
C MET A 20 0.44 27.02 -10.55
N SER A 21 -0.12 26.52 -11.66
CA SER A 21 -1.13 25.44 -11.61
C SER A 21 -0.55 24.09 -11.19
N LEU A 22 0.73 23.81 -11.49
CA LEU A 22 1.45 22.64 -10.98
C LEU A 22 1.80 22.75 -9.48
N ALA A 23 2.01 23.95 -8.96
CA ALA A 23 2.23 24.18 -7.53
C ALA A 23 0.96 23.99 -6.68
N ALA A 24 -0.23 24.01 -7.28
CA ALA A 24 -1.49 23.68 -6.61
C ALA A 24 -1.77 22.16 -6.57
N CYS A 25 -1.01 21.34 -7.30
CA CYS A 25 -1.11 19.88 -7.25
C CYS A 25 -0.29 19.34 -6.09
N SER A 26 -0.89 18.42 -5.31
CA SER A 26 -0.14 17.66 -4.31
C SER A 26 1.04 16.93 -5.00
N PRO A 27 2.16 16.65 -4.30
CA PRO A 27 3.27 15.88 -4.88
C PRO A 27 2.84 14.53 -5.49
N LEU A 28 1.84 13.87 -4.89
CA LEU A 28 1.26 12.65 -5.41
C LEU A 28 0.42 12.90 -6.67
N GLY A 29 -0.33 14.01 -6.73
CA GLY A 29 -1.06 14.42 -7.93
C GLY A 29 -0.13 14.68 -9.12
N ALA A 30 1.00 15.39 -8.88
CA ALA A 30 2.02 15.61 -9.91
C ALA A 30 2.66 14.30 -10.38
N LEU A 31 2.97 13.37 -9.47
CA LEU A 31 3.49 12.05 -9.80
C LEU A 31 2.47 11.27 -10.65
N ASN A 32 1.20 11.24 -10.25
CA ASN A 32 0.15 10.51 -10.95
C ASN A 32 -0.15 11.07 -12.35
N ALA A 33 0.09 12.37 -12.60
CA ALA A 33 -0.10 12.99 -13.92
C ALA A 33 0.86 12.45 -14.99
N VAL A 34 2.04 11.95 -14.59
CA VAL A 34 3.05 11.40 -15.51
C VAL A 34 3.04 9.85 -15.57
N ILE A 35 2.11 9.21 -14.91
CA ILE A 35 1.98 7.75 -14.93
C ILE A 35 1.34 7.29 -16.26
N PRO A 36 1.98 6.35 -16.99
CA PRO A 36 1.44 5.81 -18.22
C PRO A 36 0.10 5.10 -18.02
N SER A 37 -0.75 5.11 -19.04
CA SER A 37 -2.07 4.42 -19.00
C SER A 37 -2.14 3.16 -19.87
N GLY A 38 -1.08 2.81 -20.59
CA GLY A 38 -1.10 1.70 -21.56
C GLY A 38 -0.86 0.31 -20.98
N SER A 39 -0.40 0.22 -19.73
CA SER A 39 -0.04 -1.05 -19.08
C SER A 39 -1.19 -1.74 -18.34
N TYR A 40 -2.35 -1.08 -18.23
CA TYR A 40 -3.51 -1.59 -17.48
C TYR A 40 -4.84 -1.07 -18.04
N ALA A 41 -5.91 -1.80 -17.71
CA ALA A 41 -7.29 -1.31 -17.77
C ALA A 41 -7.76 -1.01 -16.35
N ILE A 42 -8.49 0.09 -16.16
CA ILE A 42 -9.01 0.48 -14.84
C ILE A 42 -10.52 0.35 -14.78
N ASN A 43 -11.01 -0.25 -13.68
CA ASN A 43 -12.39 -0.12 -13.23
C ASN A 43 -12.33 0.72 -11.95
N ALA A 44 -12.64 2.01 -12.06
CA ALA A 44 -12.57 2.93 -10.94
C ALA A 44 -13.84 2.91 -10.10
N ASP A 45 -13.70 3.28 -8.84
CA ASP A 45 -14.79 3.55 -7.89
C ASP A 45 -15.77 2.38 -7.67
N VAL A 46 -15.24 1.15 -7.66
CA VAL A 46 -16.02 -0.06 -7.45
C VAL A 46 -16.35 -0.23 -5.97
N ALA A 47 -17.65 -0.42 -5.64
CA ALA A 47 -18.08 -0.64 -4.25
C ALA A 47 -17.65 -2.02 -3.74
N TYR A 48 -17.02 -2.07 -2.56
CA TYR A 48 -16.78 -3.31 -1.82
C TYR A 48 -17.67 -3.42 -0.55
N GLY A 49 -18.38 -2.37 -0.23
CA GLY A 49 -19.33 -2.28 0.87
C GLY A 49 -20.36 -1.17 0.68
N PRO A 50 -21.31 -1.00 1.62
CA PRO A 50 -22.44 -0.08 1.47
C PRO A 50 -22.09 1.40 1.74
N LEU A 51 -20.95 1.67 2.41
CA LEU A 51 -20.61 3.03 2.83
C LEU A 51 -19.92 3.81 1.70
N ALA A 52 -20.05 5.13 1.73
CA ALA A 52 -19.55 6.00 0.66
C ALA A 52 -18.05 5.81 0.39
N ARG A 53 -17.24 5.64 1.44
CA ARG A 53 -15.79 5.45 1.32
C ARG A 53 -15.36 3.99 1.13
N GLN A 54 -16.28 3.05 1.14
CA GLN A 54 -15.99 1.64 0.86
C GLN A 54 -15.93 1.39 -0.66
N ARG A 55 -14.92 2.01 -1.30
CA ARG A 55 -14.64 1.98 -2.74
C ARG A 55 -13.22 1.53 -3.02
N LEU A 56 -13.00 0.91 -4.16
CA LEU A 56 -11.67 0.55 -4.64
C LEU A 56 -11.55 0.77 -6.16
N ASP A 57 -10.30 0.95 -6.61
CA ASP A 57 -9.96 0.98 -8.03
C ASP A 57 -9.26 -0.32 -8.41
N ILE A 58 -9.71 -0.95 -9.49
CA ILE A 58 -9.18 -2.21 -10.00
C ILE A 58 -8.29 -1.93 -11.20
N TYR A 59 -7.00 -2.19 -11.05
CA TYR A 59 -5.99 -2.10 -12.10
C TYR A 59 -5.72 -3.50 -12.66
N ARG A 60 -6.28 -3.79 -13.82
CA ARG A 60 -6.12 -5.07 -14.51
C ARG A 60 -4.95 -4.98 -15.49
N PRO A 61 -3.97 -5.91 -15.45
CA PRO A 61 -2.89 -5.94 -16.42
C PRO A 61 -3.39 -5.97 -17.86
N SER A 62 -2.69 -5.27 -18.77
CA SER A 62 -2.94 -5.35 -20.22
C SER A 62 -2.27 -6.58 -20.85
N SER A 63 -1.34 -7.23 -20.15
CA SER A 63 -0.73 -8.50 -20.56
C SER A 63 -1.73 -9.65 -20.47
N ALA A 64 -1.52 -10.72 -21.23
CA ALA A 64 -2.33 -11.93 -21.09
C ALA A 64 -2.18 -12.54 -19.68
N ALA A 65 -3.31 -13.01 -19.13
CA ALA A 65 -3.27 -13.71 -17.85
C ALA A 65 -2.59 -15.08 -18.00
N PRO A 66 -1.78 -15.51 -17.00
CA PRO A 66 -1.38 -16.90 -16.88
C PRO A 66 -2.57 -17.84 -16.83
N ALA A 67 -2.37 -19.13 -17.11
CA ALA A 67 -3.45 -20.12 -17.12
C ALA A 67 -4.22 -20.19 -15.77
N ALA A 68 -3.56 -19.96 -14.65
CA ALA A 68 -4.17 -19.90 -13.32
C ALA A 68 -4.77 -18.52 -12.97
N GLY A 69 -4.58 -17.50 -13.80
CA GLY A 69 -4.92 -16.11 -13.51
C GLY A 69 -3.71 -15.30 -12.99
N TRP A 70 -3.87 -13.98 -12.93
CA TRP A 70 -2.87 -13.09 -12.34
C TRP A 70 -2.83 -13.24 -10.81
N PRO A 71 -1.66 -13.08 -10.15
CA PRO A 71 -1.65 -12.82 -8.72
C PRO A 71 -2.47 -11.56 -8.41
N VAL A 72 -3.15 -11.56 -7.28
CA VAL A 72 -4.05 -10.47 -6.84
C VAL A 72 -3.41 -9.76 -5.65
N VAL A 73 -3.31 -8.44 -5.70
CA VAL A 73 -2.88 -7.61 -4.57
C VAL A 73 -4.02 -6.67 -4.18
N VAL A 74 -4.42 -6.70 -2.91
CA VAL A 74 -5.25 -5.64 -2.31
C VAL A 74 -4.32 -4.69 -1.57
N PHE A 75 -4.27 -3.44 -2.05
CA PHE A 75 -3.35 -2.42 -1.58
C PHE A 75 -4.04 -1.36 -0.73
N PHE A 76 -3.45 -1.05 0.42
CA PHE A 76 -3.88 0.03 1.32
C PHE A 76 -2.83 1.13 1.39
N TYR A 77 -3.28 2.37 1.20
CA TYR A 77 -2.43 3.55 1.20
C TYR A 77 -2.12 4.08 2.60
N GLY A 78 -1.09 4.95 2.69
CA GLY A 78 -0.71 5.66 3.90
C GLY A 78 -1.46 6.98 4.09
N GLY A 79 -1.20 7.66 5.20
CA GLY A 79 -1.79 8.97 5.52
C GLY A 79 -2.29 9.08 6.94
N SER A 80 -1.61 8.42 7.89
CA SER A 80 -1.89 8.50 9.34
C SER A 80 -3.37 8.25 9.72
N TRP A 81 -4.10 7.49 8.91
CA TRP A 81 -5.54 7.18 9.02
C TRP A 81 -6.46 8.42 9.08
N ASN A 82 -5.95 9.61 8.74
CA ASN A 82 -6.73 10.86 8.75
C ASN A 82 -6.73 11.59 7.39
N ARG A 83 -5.99 11.09 6.40
CA ARG A 83 -5.90 11.63 5.03
C ARG A 83 -5.52 10.57 4.02
N GLY A 84 -5.61 10.94 2.73
CA GLY A 84 -5.31 10.07 1.60
C GLY A 84 -6.55 9.48 0.95
N GLU A 85 -6.38 9.03 -0.26
CA GLU A 85 -7.41 8.35 -1.04
C GLU A 85 -6.77 7.40 -2.07
N LYS A 86 -7.54 6.45 -2.59
CA LYS A 86 -7.09 5.48 -3.60
C LYS A 86 -6.52 6.15 -4.86
N ALA A 87 -7.06 7.32 -5.23
CA ALA A 87 -6.63 8.08 -6.39
C ALA A 87 -5.18 8.61 -6.26
N ASP A 88 -4.72 8.89 -5.03
CA ASP A 88 -3.35 9.30 -4.74
C ASP A 88 -2.33 8.21 -5.10
N TYR A 89 -2.76 6.93 -5.10
CA TYR A 89 -1.91 5.76 -5.31
C TYR A 89 -2.11 5.08 -6.68
N LYS A 90 -2.60 5.82 -7.69
CA LYS A 90 -2.65 5.36 -9.09
C LYS A 90 -1.32 4.79 -9.55
N PHE A 91 -0.20 5.41 -9.17
CA PHE A 91 1.14 4.96 -9.52
C PHE A 91 1.47 3.55 -8.99
N ALA A 92 0.96 3.19 -7.81
CA ALA A 92 1.17 1.86 -7.23
C ALA A 92 0.32 0.80 -7.97
N GLY A 93 -0.95 1.15 -8.29
CA GLY A 93 -1.82 0.30 -9.10
C GLY A 93 -1.23 0.03 -10.48
N GLU A 94 -0.76 1.08 -11.19
CA GLU A 94 -0.06 0.94 -12.48
C GLU A 94 1.20 0.11 -12.37
N ALA A 95 2.04 0.39 -11.37
CA ALA A 95 3.32 -0.28 -11.20
C ALA A 95 3.16 -1.80 -11.11
N LEU A 96 2.26 -2.27 -10.26
CA LEU A 96 1.98 -3.69 -10.08
C LEU A 96 1.27 -4.28 -11.31
N ALA A 97 0.29 -3.60 -11.89
CA ALA A 97 -0.40 -4.05 -13.09
C ALA A 97 0.54 -4.16 -14.30
N SER A 98 1.50 -3.25 -14.45
CA SER A 98 2.54 -3.31 -15.51
C SER A 98 3.46 -4.53 -15.39
N ARG A 99 3.44 -5.21 -14.25
CA ARG A 99 4.21 -6.42 -13.95
C ARG A 99 3.32 -7.68 -13.87
N GLY A 100 2.09 -7.62 -14.38
CA GLY A 100 1.19 -8.76 -14.42
C GLY A 100 0.50 -9.08 -13.10
N VAL A 101 0.32 -8.10 -12.21
CA VAL A 101 -0.37 -8.26 -10.93
C VAL A 101 -1.70 -7.53 -10.98
N LEU A 102 -2.81 -8.25 -10.82
CA LEU A 102 -4.14 -7.65 -10.68
C LEU A 102 -4.20 -6.91 -9.34
N THR A 103 -4.34 -5.58 -9.38
CA THR A 103 -4.19 -4.74 -8.19
C THR A 103 -5.48 -4.01 -7.86
N LEU A 104 -5.93 -4.13 -6.63
CA LEU A 104 -7.10 -3.44 -6.08
C LEU A 104 -6.60 -2.41 -5.05
N VAL A 105 -6.70 -1.13 -5.37
CA VAL A 105 -6.31 -0.04 -4.46
C VAL A 105 -7.56 0.43 -3.73
N ALA A 106 -7.62 0.22 -2.41
CA ALA A 106 -8.84 0.41 -1.63
C ALA A 106 -8.80 1.67 -0.75
N ASP A 107 -9.89 2.43 -0.78
CA ASP A 107 -10.21 3.39 0.26
C ASP A 107 -10.65 2.66 1.53
N TYR A 108 -10.48 3.30 2.66
CA TYR A 108 -11.02 2.92 3.96
C TYR A 108 -11.43 4.20 4.70
N ARG A 109 -12.37 4.11 5.64
CA ARG A 109 -12.81 5.29 6.40
C ARG A 109 -11.67 5.82 7.26
N LEU A 110 -11.64 7.13 7.41
CA LEU A 110 -10.58 7.88 8.07
C LEU A 110 -11.11 8.63 9.29
N TYR A 111 -10.24 9.04 10.18
CA TYR A 111 -10.53 10.03 11.19
C TYR A 111 -10.83 11.38 10.52
N PRO A 112 -11.83 12.17 11.01
CA PRO A 112 -12.61 11.97 12.23
C PRO A 112 -13.85 11.08 12.09
N GLU A 113 -14.21 10.58 10.88
CA GLU A 113 -15.39 9.74 10.67
C GLU A 113 -15.33 8.48 11.53
N VAL A 114 -14.13 7.84 11.57
CA VAL A 114 -13.88 6.66 12.37
C VAL A 114 -12.57 6.75 13.13
N ARG A 115 -12.41 5.86 14.11
CA ARG A 115 -11.18 5.59 14.87
C ARG A 115 -10.87 4.11 14.83
N TYR A 116 -9.76 3.70 15.45
CA TYR A 116 -9.48 2.29 15.71
C TYR A 116 -10.68 1.63 16.43
N PRO A 117 -11.16 0.47 15.99
CA PRO A 117 -10.62 -0.36 14.91
C PRO A 117 -11.40 -0.28 13.57
N ASP A 118 -12.32 0.66 13.36
CA ASP A 118 -13.30 0.60 12.28
C ASP A 118 -12.69 0.64 10.87
N PHE A 119 -11.57 1.33 10.67
CA PHE A 119 -10.86 1.29 9.39
C PHE A 119 -10.25 -0.10 9.08
N LEU A 120 -10.01 -0.94 10.09
CA LEU A 120 -9.59 -2.34 9.89
C LEU A 120 -10.75 -3.20 9.40
N LYS A 121 -11.98 -2.95 9.88
CA LYS A 121 -13.19 -3.62 9.37
C LYS A 121 -13.41 -3.30 7.89
N ASP A 122 -13.22 -2.04 7.48
CA ASP A 122 -13.27 -1.65 6.07
C ASP A 122 -12.18 -2.36 5.26
N SER A 123 -10.96 -2.39 5.78
CA SER A 123 -9.83 -3.07 5.13
C SER A 123 -10.09 -4.59 4.98
N ALA A 124 -10.71 -5.23 5.99
CA ALA A 124 -11.10 -6.63 5.91
C ALA A 124 -12.16 -6.87 4.83
N LEU A 125 -13.18 -5.99 4.73
CA LEU A 125 -14.20 -6.08 3.67
C LEU A 125 -13.59 -5.90 2.28
N ALA A 126 -12.65 -4.95 2.09
CA ALA A 126 -11.96 -4.74 0.82
C ALA A 126 -11.12 -5.98 0.43
N LEU A 127 -10.42 -6.59 1.39
CA LEU A 127 -9.67 -7.83 1.16
C LEU A 127 -10.62 -8.99 0.86
N GLY A 128 -11.76 -9.08 1.54
CA GLY A 128 -12.85 -10.04 1.28
C GLY A 128 -13.39 -9.92 -0.14
N TYR A 129 -13.56 -8.69 -0.63
CA TYR A 129 -13.91 -8.43 -2.04
C TYR A 129 -12.83 -8.98 -2.98
N GLY A 130 -11.55 -8.76 -2.69
CA GLY A 130 -10.42 -9.31 -3.46
C GLY A 130 -10.49 -10.83 -3.58
N PHE A 131 -10.71 -11.56 -2.48
CA PHE A 131 -10.89 -13.01 -2.48
C PHE A 131 -12.11 -13.45 -3.31
N LYS A 132 -13.25 -12.79 -3.09
CA LYS A 132 -14.52 -13.15 -3.74
C LYS A 132 -14.47 -12.96 -5.25
N GLU A 133 -13.89 -11.87 -5.70
CA GLU A 133 -13.96 -11.44 -7.11
C GLU A 133 -12.71 -11.82 -7.92
N ALA A 134 -11.66 -12.37 -7.29
CA ALA A 134 -10.40 -12.72 -7.95
C ALA A 134 -10.61 -13.44 -9.29
N ALA A 135 -11.30 -14.58 -9.29
CA ALA A 135 -11.50 -15.37 -10.48
C ALA A 135 -12.29 -14.62 -11.57
N ARG A 136 -13.36 -13.89 -11.19
CA ARG A 136 -14.17 -13.11 -12.14
C ARG A 136 -13.37 -11.99 -12.80
N LEU A 137 -12.38 -11.45 -12.09
CA LEU A 137 -11.50 -10.40 -12.57
C LEU A 137 -10.31 -10.93 -13.38
N GLY A 138 -10.16 -12.26 -13.51
CA GLY A 138 -9.04 -12.91 -14.18
C GLY A 138 -7.83 -13.16 -13.29
N GLY A 139 -7.98 -12.99 -11.98
CA GLY A 139 -6.96 -13.29 -10.99
C GLY A 139 -7.02 -14.74 -10.49
N ASP A 140 -5.92 -15.20 -9.91
CA ASP A 140 -5.83 -16.49 -9.24
C ASP A 140 -6.33 -16.37 -7.78
N PRO A 141 -7.46 -17.00 -7.41
CA PRO A 141 -8.01 -16.93 -6.06
C PRO A 141 -7.12 -17.58 -4.97
N LYS A 142 -6.11 -18.38 -5.39
CA LYS A 142 -5.11 -18.98 -4.49
C LYS A 142 -3.88 -18.09 -4.29
N ARG A 143 -3.78 -16.99 -5.04
CA ARG A 143 -2.65 -16.06 -4.99
C ARG A 143 -3.11 -14.64 -4.65
N VAL A 144 -3.87 -14.50 -3.55
CA VAL A 144 -4.33 -13.21 -3.02
C VAL A 144 -3.35 -12.73 -1.95
N PHE A 145 -2.79 -11.56 -2.17
CA PHE A 145 -1.84 -10.89 -1.27
C PHE A 145 -2.50 -9.65 -0.67
N VAL A 146 -2.11 -9.31 0.54
CA VAL A 146 -2.39 -8.00 1.14
C VAL A 146 -1.12 -7.17 1.16
N MET A 147 -1.22 -5.92 0.71
CA MET A 147 -0.09 -4.99 0.64
C MET A 147 -0.48 -3.62 1.20
N GLY A 148 0.47 -2.92 1.82
CA GLY A 148 0.21 -1.55 2.22
C GLY A 148 1.47 -0.75 2.51
N HIS A 149 1.30 0.58 2.52
CA HIS A 149 2.35 1.54 2.84
C HIS A 149 1.97 2.36 4.09
N SER A 150 2.92 2.58 5.02
CA SER A 150 2.71 3.43 6.20
C SER A 150 1.47 2.99 7.01
N ALA A 151 0.48 3.84 7.24
CA ALA A 151 -0.79 3.48 7.88
C ALA A 151 -1.50 2.30 7.19
N GLY A 152 -1.45 2.23 5.84
CA GLY A 152 -1.95 1.07 5.09
C GLY A 152 -1.10 -0.19 5.30
N GLY A 153 0.20 -0.04 5.55
CA GLY A 153 1.09 -1.14 5.95
C GLY A 153 0.69 -1.74 7.30
N TYR A 154 0.27 -0.90 8.23
CA TYR A 154 -0.36 -1.34 9.47
C TYR A 154 -1.66 -2.10 9.22
N ASN A 155 -2.56 -1.55 8.40
CA ASN A 155 -3.82 -2.22 8.08
C ASN A 155 -3.56 -3.61 7.49
N ALA A 156 -2.65 -3.70 6.52
CA ALA A 156 -2.25 -4.97 5.91
C ALA A 156 -1.65 -5.95 6.93
N ALA A 157 -0.80 -5.47 7.85
CA ALA A 157 -0.22 -6.29 8.91
C ALA A 157 -1.29 -6.83 9.86
N MET A 158 -2.21 -5.99 10.33
CA MET A 158 -3.29 -6.44 11.22
C MET A 158 -4.16 -7.51 10.56
N LEU A 159 -4.51 -7.36 9.27
CA LEU A 159 -5.27 -8.38 8.53
C LEU A 159 -4.49 -9.70 8.36
N ALA A 160 -3.17 -9.61 8.20
CA ALA A 160 -2.31 -10.77 7.97
C ALA A 160 -1.93 -11.52 9.26
N LEU A 161 -1.91 -10.84 10.41
CA LEU A 161 -1.36 -11.39 11.66
C LEU A 161 -2.43 -11.66 12.71
N ASP A 162 -3.46 -10.81 12.80
CA ASP A 162 -4.53 -10.92 13.77
C ASP A 162 -5.77 -11.56 13.14
N ALA A 163 -6.02 -12.80 13.48
CA ALA A 163 -7.09 -13.61 12.89
C ALA A 163 -8.49 -13.04 13.09
N ARG A 164 -8.70 -12.14 14.05
CA ARG A 164 -10.02 -11.53 14.31
C ARG A 164 -10.58 -10.85 13.07
N TRP A 165 -9.76 -10.08 12.36
CA TRP A 165 -10.23 -9.24 11.25
C TRP A 165 -10.70 -10.03 10.04
N LEU A 166 -9.97 -11.07 9.66
CA LEU A 166 -10.39 -11.97 8.59
C LEU A 166 -11.46 -12.94 9.07
N GLY A 167 -11.48 -13.31 10.36
CA GLY A 167 -12.52 -14.11 10.97
C GLY A 167 -13.91 -13.50 10.85
N ASP A 168 -14.03 -12.17 10.99
CA ASP A 168 -15.29 -11.43 10.85
C ASP A 168 -15.90 -11.55 9.43
N ILE A 169 -15.09 -11.87 8.41
CA ILE A 169 -15.52 -12.10 7.03
C ILE A 169 -15.46 -13.58 6.62
N GLY A 170 -15.31 -14.50 7.57
CA GLY A 170 -15.26 -15.95 7.33
C GLY A 170 -13.96 -16.42 6.65
N ARG A 171 -12.85 -15.70 6.82
CA ARG A 171 -11.54 -16.00 6.25
C ARG A 171 -10.46 -16.16 7.33
N LYS A 172 -9.29 -16.64 6.93
CA LYS A 172 -8.13 -16.83 7.82
C LYS A 172 -6.88 -16.20 7.22
N PRO A 173 -5.93 -15.71 8.04
CA PRO A 173 -4.64 -15.20 7.57
C PRO A 173 -3.86 -16.20 6.70
N SER A 174 -3.95 -17.50 7.02
CA SER A 174 -3.30 -18.57 6.25
C SER A 174 -3.85 -18.79 4.83
N GLU A 175 -4.98 -18.16 4.47
CA GLU A 175 -5.50 -18.17 3.10
C GLU A 175 -4.80 -17.10 2.21
N LEU A 176 -4.09 -16.16 2.81
CA LEU A 176 -3.28 -15.19 2.08
C LEU A 176 -2.05 -15.86 1.46
N ALA A 177 -1.78 -15.58 0.20
CA ALA A 177 -0.55 -16.00 -0.46
C ALA A 177 0.69 -15.25 0.05
N GLY A 178 0.49 -14.09 0.71
CA GLY A 178 1.54 -13.34 1.39
C GLY A 178 1.08 -11.98 1.90
N PHE A 179 1.87 -11.43 2.82
CA PHE A 179 1.77 -10.05 3.31
C PHE A 179 2.96 -9.24 2.82
N ILE A 180 2.69 -8.00 2.35
CA ILE A 180 3.70 -7.06 1.85
C ILE A 180 3.53 -5.74 2.60
N GLY A 181 4.49 -5.40 3.44
CA GLY A 181 4.49 -4.16 4.22
C GLY A 181 5.61 -3.22 3.82
N LEU A 182 5.26 -1.99 3.43
CA LEU A 182 6.21 -0.93 3.11
C LEU A 182 6.15 0.15 4.19
N ALA A 183 7.21 0.30 4.98
CA ALA A 183 7.36 1.31 6.04
C ALA A 183 6.14 1.40 6.97
N GLY A 184 5.55 0.27 7.35
CA GLY A 184 4.41 0.23 8.26
C GLY A 184 4.81 0.37 9.72
N PRO A 185 3.98 1.05 10.57
CA PRO A 185 4.16 1.08 12.01
C PRO A 185 3.62 -0.22 12.61
N TYR A 186 4.52 -1.08 13.11
CA TYR A 186 4.18 -2.38 13.66
C TYR A 186 4.37 -2.44 15.18
N GLU A 187 5.20 -1.55 15.72
CA GLU A 187 5.41 -1.30 17.15
C GLU A 187 5.58 0.22 17.37
N PHE A 188 4.51 0.93 17.66
CA PHE A 188 4.49 2.39 17.65
C PHE A 188 4.01 3.05 18.96
N LEU A 189 3.69 2.28 20.00
CA LEU A 189 3.34 2.86 21.31
C LEU A 189 4.58 3.05 22.22
N PRO A 190 4.68 4.16 22.93
CA PRO A 190 3.77 5.31 22.91
C PRO A 190 3.85 6.06 21.58
N MET A 191 2.69 6.56 21.10
CA MET A 191 2.60 7.21 19.80
C MET A 191 3.11 8.65 19.85
N THR A 192 4.10 8.95 19.01
CA THR A 192 4.70 10.29 18.92
C THR A 192 4.11 11.14 17.80
N ASN A 193 3.47 10.52 16.79
CA ASN A 193 2.85 11.24 15.68
C ASN A 193 1.53 11.90 16.11
N PRO A 194 1.44 13.25 16.20
CA PRO A 194 0.25 13.95 16.64
C PRO A 194 -0.96 13.73 15.73
N ASP A 195 -0.75 13.51 14.44
CA ASP A 195 -1.82 13.23 13.47
C ASP A 195 -2.53 11.91 13.73
N ALA A 196 -1.81 10.92 14.25
CA ALA A 196 -2.34 9.59 14.50
C ALA A 196 -2.84 9.40 15.95
N GLN A 197 -2.40 10.25 16.89
CA GLN A 197 -2.78 10.16 18.31
C GLN A 197 -4.31 10.09 18.52
N PRO A 198 -5.14 10.98 17.93
CA PRO A 198 -6.58 10.92 18.15
C PRO A 198 -7.24 9.69 17.53
N VAL A 199 -6.63 9.08 16.51
CA VAL A 199 -7.13 7.86 15.85
C VAL A 199 -7.11 6.67 16.81
N PHE A 200 -6.09 6.59 17.68
CA PHE A 200 -5.88 5.52 18.65
C PHE A 200 -6.17 5.94 20.10
N PHE A 201 -7.02 6.97 20.29
CA PHE A 201 -7.52 7.42 21.59
C PHE A 201 -6.42 7.88 22.57
N HIS A 202 -5.30 8.43 22.07
CA HIS A 202 -4.25 8.98 22.96
C HIS A 202 -4.85 9.86 24.06
N PRO A 203 -4.38 9.76 25.33
CA PRO A 203 -3.36 8.86 25.85
C PRO A 203 -3.88 7.45 26.24
N ASN A 204 -5.18 7.17 26.09
CA ASN A 204 -5.84 5.95 26.52
C ASN A 204 -5.93 4.94 25.36
N TYR A 205 -4.78 4.39 24.96
CA TYR A 205 -4.71 3.44 23.85
C TYR A 205 -5.52 2.16 24.10
N PRO A 206 -6.34 1.69 23.14
CA PRO A 206 -6.97 0.37 23.25
C PRO A 206 -5.91 -0.73 23.29
N PRO A 207 -6.17 -1.86 23.96
CA PRO A 207 -5.28 -3.02 23.93
C PRO A 207 -5.27 -3.66 22.55
N ASN A 208 -4.26 -4.50 22.30
CA ASN A 208 -4.15 -5.28 21.07
C ASN A 208 -4.11 -4.47 19.79
N THR A 209 -3.36 -3.34 19.80
CA THR A 209 -3.23 -2.44 18.66
C THR A 209 -1.91 -2.60 17.92
N GLN A 210 -0.94 -3.38 18.45
CA GLN A 210 0.41 -3.49 17.87
C GLN A 210 0.53 -4.76 17.03
N PRO A 211 0.71 -4.68 15.69
CA PRO A 211 0.88 -5.86 14.84
C PRO A 211 1.96 -6.82 15.33
N VAL A 212 3.03 -6.32 15.90
CA VAL A 212 4.16 -7.09 16.42
C VAL A 212 3.77 -8.07 17.55
N GLU A 213 2.63 -7.85 18.22
CA GLU A 213 2.10 -8.71 19.27
C GLU A 213 1.39 -9.96 18.71
N PHE A 214 1.02 -9.95 17.43
CA PHE A 214 0.30 -11.02 16.75
C PHE A 214 1.19 -11.88 15.84
N ALA A 215 2.51 -11.69 15.88
CA ALA A 215 3.44 -12.53 15.12
C ALA A 215 3.36 -13.98 15.63
N ASN A 216 2.91 -14.89 14.75
CA ASN A 216 2.74 -16.31 15.05
C ASN A 216 2.91 -17.16 13.77
N ASP A 217 2.91 -18.49 13.90
CA ASP A 217 3.13 -19.47 12.83
C ASP A 217 1.97 -19.56 11.80
N MET A 218 0.80 -18.97 12.10
CA MET A 218 -0.34 -18.90 11.18
C MET A 218 -0.23 -17.72 10.20
N ALA A 219 0.75 -16.83 10.39
CA ALA A 219 0.98 -15.70 9.50
C ALA A 219 1.41 -16.18 8.10
N PRO A 220 0.96 -15.51 7.03
CA PRO A 220 1.42 -15.82 5.69
C PRO A 220 2.90 -15.45 5.52
N ARG A 221 3.57 -16.01 4.51
CA ARG A 221 4.90 -15.52 4.13
C ARG A 221 4.88 -14.00 3.97
N THR A 222 5.94 -13.33 4.40
CA THR A 222 5.94 -11.89 4.60
C THR A 222 7.11 -11.21 3.89
N PHE A 223 6.82 -10.09 3.20
CA PHE A 223 7.81 -9.15 2.70
C PHE A 223 7.71 -7.84 3.48
N LEU A 224 8.83 -7.37 4.01
CA LEU A 224 8.93 -6.09 4.71
C LEU A 224 9.98 -5.22 4.03
N GLY A 225 9.55 -4.08 3.49
CA GLY A 225 10.43 -3.06 2.91
C GLY A 225 10.45 -1.80 3.78
N ALA A 226 11.63 -1.29 4.12
CA ALA A 226 11.77 -0.06 4.89
C ALA A 226 12.94 0.78 4.38
N ALA A 227 12.86 2.10 4.55
CA ALA A 227 13.96 3.00 4.29
C ALA A 227 14.88 3.05 5.53
N VAL A 228 16.19 2.93 5.33
CA VAL A 228 17.17 3.00 6.44
C VAL A 228 17.08 4.36 7.17
N LYS A 229 16.81 5.44 6.42
CA LYS A 229 16.70 6.82 6.92
C LYS A 229 15.24 7.27 7.02
N ASP A 230 14.34 6.37 7.45
CA ASP A 230 12.95 6.74 7.71
C ASP A 230 12.87 7.52 9.04
N SER A 231 12.47 8.79 8.94
CA SER A 231 12.33 9.68 10.11
C SER A 231 10.93 9.64 10.74
N LEU A 232 9.97 8.96 10.08
CA LEU A 232 8.59 8.86 10.57
C LEU A 232 8.34 7.51 11.25
N ILE A 233 8.90 6.44 10.70
CA ILE A 233 8.73 5.06 11.19
C ILE A 233 10.11 4.44 11.32
N ASP A 234 10.60 4.31 12.55
CA ASP A 234 11.88 3.68 12.85
C ASP A 234 11.90 2.25 12.27
N PRO A 235 12.76 1.94 11.28
CA PRO A 235 12.79 0.63 10.64
C PRO A 235 13.24 -0.48 11.59
N GLN A 236 14.10 -0.19 12.57
CA GLN A 236 14.59 -1.19 13.51
C GLN A 236 13.48 -1.63 14.47
N ARG A 237 12.77 -0.66 15.02
CA ARG A 237 11.65 -0.90 15.94
C ARG A 237 10.46 -1.56 15.24
N ASN A 238 10.22 -1.26 13.97
CA ASN A 238 9.04 -1.71 13.24
C ASN A 238 9.34 -2.91 12.33
N SER A 239 9.92 -2.67 11.14
CA SER A 239 10.10 -3.72 10.14
C SER A 239 11.07 -4.82 10.58
N VAL A 240 12.19 -4.44 11.19
CA VAL A 240 13.21 -5.42 11.65
C VAL A 240 12.69 -6.24 12.83
N ALA A 241 12.06 -5.58 13.82
CA ALA A 241 11.51 -6.28 14.99
C ALA A 241 10.38 -7.24 14.59
N LEU A 242 9.46 -6.83 13.69
CA LEU A 242 8.41 -7.71 13.19
C LEU A 242 9.00 -8.88 12.41
N ALA A 243 9.99 -8.63 11.54
CA ALA A 243 10.67 -9.68 10.79
C ALA A 243 11.28 -10.73 11.72
N ALA A 244 12.00 -10.29 12.76
CA ALA A 244 12.62 -11.19 13.74
C ALA A 244 11.59 -12.06 14.47
N LYS A 245 10.46 -11.49 14.90
CA LYS A 245 9.39 -12.24 15.57
C LYS A 245 8.73 -13.25 14.65
N LEU A 246 8.43 -12.89 13.41
CA LEU A 246 7.84 -13.80 12.42
C LEU A 246 8.82 -14.94 12.08
N GLN A 247 10.11 -14.64 11.90
CA GLN A 247 11.14 -15.66 11.66
C GLN A 247 11.27 -16.62 12.85
N ALA A 248 11.22 -16.10 14.08
CA ALA A 248 11.22 -16.93 15.28
C ALA A 248 9.99 -17.83 15.40
N ALA A 249 8.85 -17.41 14.82
CA ALA A 249 7.64 -18.22 14.70
C ALA A 249 7.67 -19.18 13.49
N GLY A 250 8.76 -19.26 12.72
CA GLY A 250 8.89 -20.17 11.57
C GLY A 250 8.30 -19.63 10.27
N VAL A 251 7.85 -18.38 10.22
CA VAL A 251 7.28 -17.77 9.02
C VAL A 251 8.41 -17.38 8.04
N PRO A 252 8.32 -17.70 6.74
CA PRO A 252 9.24 -17.22 5.73
C PRO A 252 9.15 -15.69 5.58
N VAL A 253 10.22 -14.97 5.89
CA VAL A 253 10.28 -13.50 5.83
C VAL A 253 11.38 -13.04 4.90
N THR A 254 11.06 -12.16 3.97
CA THR A 254 11.99 -11.35 3.19
C THR A 254 11.97 -9.93 3.74
N ILE A 255 13.11 -9.44 4.21
CA ILE A 255 13.25 -8.04 4.65
C ILE A 255 14.24 -7.31 3.76
N LYS A 256 13.89 -6.09 3.33
CA LYS A 256 14.73 -5.20 2.52
C LYS A 256 14.82 -3.82 3.17
N LEU A 257 16.04 -3.38 3.41
CA LEU A 257 16.34 -2.05 3.93
C LEU A 257 17.00 -1.22 2.82
N TYR A 258 16.37 -0.11 2.43
CA TYR A 258 16.77 0.72 1.29
C TYR A 258 17.46 2.00 1.78
N GLU A 259 18.70 2.23 1.38
CA GLU A 259 19.53 3.35 1.86
C GLU A 259 19.23 4.69 1.17
N ARG A 260 18.75 4.67 -0.09
CA ARG A 260 18.63 5.85 -0.97
C ARG A 260 17.25 6.48 -0.96
N VAL A 261 16.34 5.98 -0.16
CA VAL A 261 14.96 6.45 -0.04
C VAL A 261 14.64 6.83 1.41
N ASN A 262 13.57 7.59 1.58
CA ASN A 262 12.94 7.91 2.86
C ASN A 262 11.52 7.32 2.89
N HIS A 263 10.75 7.62 3.93
CA HIS A 263 9.38 7.13 4.11
C HIS A 263 8.50 7.27 2.86
N MET A 264 8.47 8.45 2.26
CA MET A 264 7.61 8.75 1.11
C MET A 264 8.21 8.24 -0.20
N THR A 265 9.53 8.41 -0.39
CA THR A 265 10.19 7.99 -1.63
C THR A 265 10.34 6.47 -1.73
N LEU A 266 10.22 5.73 -0.64
CA LEU A 266 10.15 4.26 -0.67
C LEU A 266 8.94 3.79 -1.49
N VAL A 267 7.73 4.23 -1.16
CA VAL A 267 6.54 3.85 -1.93
C VAL A 267 6.52 4.52 -3.31
N ALA A 268 6.99 5.76 -3.40
CA ALA A 268 7.08 6.47 -4.68
C ALA A 268 8.06 5.81 -5.67
N SER A 269 9.04 5.02 -5.20
CA SER A 269 9.95 4.23 -6.06
C SER A 269 9.25 3.10 -6.83
N LEU A 270 8.00 2.76 -6.51
CA LEU A 270 7.16 1.91 -7.35
C LEU A 270 6.85 2.60 -8.70
N ALA A 271 6.70 3.93 -8.69
CA ALA A 271 6.34 4.72 -9.86
C ALA A 271 7.45 4.71 -10.91
N ARG A 272 7.09 4.52 -12.18
CA ARG A 272 8.01 4.40 -13.31
C ARG A 272 9.12 5.49 -13.35
N PRO A 273 8.82 6.79 -13.15
CA PRO A 273 9.86 7.83 -13.19
C PRO A 273 10.81 7.80 -11.98
N LEU A 274 10.49 7.07 -10.90
CA LEU A 274 11.26 7.07 -9.67
C LEU A 274 11.88 5.70 -9.32
N ARG A 275 11.75 4.69 -10.17
CA ARG A 275 12.29 3.32 -9.96
C ARG A 275 13.81 3.29 -9.80
N PHE A 276 14.52 4.31 -10.27
CA PHE A 276 15.97 4.43 -10.08
C PHE A 276 16.39 4.70 -8.63
N LEU A 277 15.46 5.13 -7.76
CA LEU A 277 15.74 5.40 -6.35
C LEU A 277 15.95 4.12 -5.55
N ALA A 278 15.14 3.09 -5.81
CA ALA A 278 15.25 1.79 -5.14
C ALA A 278 14.56 0.71 -5.99
N PRO A 279 15.02 -0.55 -5.94
CA PRO A 279 14.43 -1.68 -6.68
C PRO A 279 13.16 -2.22 -6.01
N THR A 280 12.39 -1.38 -5.31
CA THR A 280 11.24 -1.77 -4.49
C THR A 280 10.21 -2.57 -5.28
N LEU A 281 9.91 -2.15 -6.52
CA LEU A 281 8.95 -2.87 -7.36
C LEU A 281 9.48 -4.26 -7.75
N ASP A 282 10.75 -4.35 -8.13
CA ASP A 282 11.35 -5.62 -8.55
C ASP A 282 11.41 -6.61 -7.39
N ASP A 283 11.78 -6.16 -6.18
CA ASP A 283 11.81 -6.97 -4.97
C ASP A 283 10.39 -7.45 -4.57
N VAL A 284 9.38 -6.58 -4.66
CA VAL A 284 7.97 -6.94 -4.39
C VAL A 284 7.46 -7.96 -5.40
N VAL A 285 7.73 -7.76 -6.69
CA VAL A 285 7.30 -8.69 -7.76
C VAL A 285 8.02 -10.03 -7.61
N ALA A 286 9.32 -10.04 -7.34
CA ALA A 286 10.07 -11.27 -7.07
C ALA A 286 9.49 -12.04 -5.87
N PHE A 287 9.07 -11.33 -4.82
CA PHE A 287 8.37 -11.95 -3.70
C PHE A 287 7.01 -12.54 -4.13
N ILE A 288 6.20 -11.81 -4.90
CA ILE A 288 4.89 -12.28 -5.37
C ILE A 288 5.07 -13.56 -6.23
N ASP A 289 6.07 -13.60 -7.10
CA ASP A 289 6.30 -14.69 -8.07
C ASP A 289 7.02 -15.91 -7.46
N ALA A 290 7.67 -15.74 -6.31
CA ALA A 290 8.31 -16.85 -5.61
C ALA A 290 7.28 -17.93 -5.22
N ALA A 291 7.69 -19.19 -5.34
CA ALA A 291 6.89 -20.34 -4.89
C ALA A 291 6.58 -20.23 -3.37
N PRO A 292 5.43 -20.77 -2.91
CA PRO A 292 5.16 -20.87 -1.47
C PRO A 292 6.33 -21.56 -0.74
N GLY A 293 6.81 -20.95 0.35
CA GLY A 293 7.94 -21.45 1.14
C GLY A 293 9.34 -21.06 0.64
N ALA A 294 9.47 -20.45 -0.54
CA ALA A 294 10.76 -19.93 -0.99
C ALA A 294 11.14 -18.65 -0.22
N VAL A 295 12.30 -18.67 0.42
CA VAL A 295 12.94 -17.44 0.93
C VAL A 295 13.65 -16.79 -0.26
N VAL A 296 13.24 -15.58 -0.64
CA VAL A 296 13.96 -14.81 -1.67
C VAL A 296 15.29 -14.37 -1.06
N PRO A 297 16.44 -14.79 -1.62
CA PRO A 297 17.73 -14.44 -1.05
C PRO A 297 17.89 -12.92 -0.99
N VAL A 298 18.43 -12.44 0.12
CA VAL A 298 18.89 -11.04 0.22
C VAL A 298 20.09 -10.91 -0.72
N ALA A 299 19.91 -10.26 -1.87
CA ALA A 299 21.06 -9.82 -2.65
C ALA A 299 21.88 -8.85 -1.78
N ARG A 300 23.14 -9.18 -1.56
CA ARG A 300 24.11 -8.37 -0.79
C ARG A 300 24.43 -7.09 -1.53
#